data_eca99cde284ef1926b88c7b12741a31f
#
_entry.id   eca99cde284ef1926b88c7b12741a31f
#
_cell.length_a   1.000
_cell.length_b   1.000
_cell.length_c   1.000
_cell.angle_alpha   90.00
_cell.angle_beta   90.00
_cell.angle_gamma   90.00
#
_symmetry.space_group_name_H-M   'P 1'
#
loop_
_entity.id
_entity.type
_entity.pdbx_description
1 polymer ?
#
loop_
_entity_poly.entity_id
_entity_poly.type
_entity_poly.pdbx_seq_one_letter_code
_entity_poly.pdbx_strand_id
1 'polypeptide(L)'
;MGAHRRHGTVILMLDIVLFEPEIPPNTGNLIRLCANTGFRLHLVEPLGFALDDKRLRRAGLDYHEWARVKVHADWRAFLESVQPARVLAVSTRGRTGYHEVAYREGDALVFGPETRGLPQAMLDALPPAQRLRIPMLPDSRSLNLSNACAILVFEAWRQLEFAGAGIADAEAVPTSSILVLAMTLSI
;
A
#
# COMPACT_ATOMS: atom_id res chain seq x y z
N MET A 1 -38.59 5.10 -19.73
CA MET A 1 -37.93 5.97 -18.71
C MET A 1 -37.10 5.07 -17.81
N GLY A 2 -35.86 4.83 -18.16
CA GLY A 2 -34.92 3.97 -17.40
C GLY A 2 -34.02 4.85 -16.56
N ALA A 3 -34.20 4.79 -15.24
CA ALA A 3 -33.35 5.50 -14.29
C ALA A 3 -31.99 4.82 -14.25
N HIS A 4 -30.97 5.41 -14.85
CA HIS A 4 -29.56 5.06 -14.61
C HIS A 4 -29.23 5.43 -13.16
N ARG A 5 -29.30 4.46 -12.27
CA ARG A 5 -28.64 4.58 -10.96
C ARG A 5 -27.14 4.62 -11.19
N ARG A 6 -26.56 5.79 -11.09
CA ARG A 6 -25.12 5.92 -10.89
C ARG A 6 -24.78 5.30 -9.53
N HIS A 7 -24.31 4.07 -9.53
CA HIS A 7 -23.70 3.49 -8.36
C HIS A 7 -22.40 4.30 -8.15
N GLY A 8 -22.42 5.18 -7.16
CA GLY A 8 -21.17 5.74 -6.66
C GLY A 8 -20.30 4.58 -6.20
N THR A 9 -19.20 4.34 -6.90
CA THR A 9 -18.21 3.33 -6.51
C THR A 9 -17.70 3.75 -5.14
N VAL A 10 -18.10 3.02 -4.10
CA VAL A 10 -17.50 3.18 -2.77
C VAL A 10 -16.08 2.65 -2.92
N ILE A 11 -15.11 3.58 -2.97
CA ILE A 11 -13.70 3.21 -3.00
C ILE A 11 -13.38 2.70 -1.60
N LEU A 12 -13.24 1.39 -1.45
CA LEU A 12 -12.80 0.72 -0.24
C LEU A 12 -11.35 1.15 0.03
N MET A 13 -11.14 1.99 1.03
CA MET A 13 -9.81 2.56 1.32
C MET A 13 -9.18 1.86 2.52
N LEU A 14 -7.92 1.47 2.34
CA LEU A 14 -7.02 1.11 3.43
C LEU A 14 -6.08 2.27 3.75
N ASP A 15 -5.55 2.25 4.95
CA ASP A 15 -4.55 3.19 5.43
C ASP A 15 -3.16 2.56 5.40
N ILE A 16 -2.22 3.21 4.75
CA ILE A 16 -0.80 2.88 4.80
C ILE A 16 -0.15 3.80 5.80
N VAL A 17 0.50 3.23 6.80
CA VAL A 17 1.09 4.01 7.91
C VAL A 17 2.59 3.74 7.97
N LEU A 18 3.37 4.78 7.84
CA LEU A 18 4.81 4.75 8.08
C LEU A 18 5.08 5.31 9.48
N PHE A 19 5.47 4.43 10.38
CA PHE A 19 5.85 4.80 11.73
C PHE A 19 7.31 5.24 11.75
N GLU A 20 7.57 6.51 12.01
CA GLU A 20 8.89 7.14 12.10
C GLU A 20 9.81 6.81 10.90
N PRO A 21 9.38 7.06 9.64
CA PRO A 21 10.17 6.72 8.46
C PRO A 21 11.48 7.53 8.41
N GLU A 22 12.56 6.87 7.96
CA GLU A 22 13.92 7.43 8.00
C GLU A 22 14.47 7.81 6.62
N ILE A 23 14.02 7.14 5.55
CA ILE A 23 14.61 7.24 4.21
C ILE A 23 13.66 7.96 3.24
N PRO A 24 13.95 9.24 2.86
CA PRO A 24 13.06 10.05 2.02
C PRO A 24 12.66 9.39 0.69
N PRO A 25 13.54 8.74 -0.07
CA PRO A 25 13.17 8.05 -1.31
C PRO A 25 12.10 6.98 -1.14
N ASN A 26 12.09 6.24 -0.03
CA ASN A 26 11.05 5.25 0.24
C ASN A 26 9.69 5.92 0.41
N THR A 27 9.65 6.99 1.21
CA THR A 27 8.42 7.77 1.41
C THR A 27 7.92 8.36 0.09
N GLY A 28 8.82 8.91 -0.76
CA GLY A 28 8.45 9.41 -2.09
C GLY A 28 7.82 8.35 -2.99
N ASN A 29 8.39 7.15 -3.01
CA ASN A 29 7.82 6.01 -3.76
C ASN A 29 6.42 5.63 -3.24
N LEU A 30 6.21 5.69 -1.93
CA LEU A 30 4.94 5.34 -1.32
C LEU A 30 3.86 6.41 -1.51
N ILE A 31 4.23 7.68 -1.56
CA ILE A 31 3.32 8.76 -1.95
C ILE A 31 2.74 8.46 -3.35
N ARG A 32 3.60 8.13 -4.31
CA ARG A 32 3.18 7.78 -5.68
C ARG A 32 2.37 6.49 -5.73
N LEU A 33 2.78 5.47 -4.99
CA LEU A 33 2.03 4.21 -4.89
C LEU A 33 0.60 4.45 -4.39
N CYS A 34 0.45 5.21 -3.31
CA CYS A 34 -0.86 5.51 -2.74
C CYS A 34 -1.70 6.40 -3.66
N ALA A 35 -1.08 7.35 -4.38
CA ALA A 35 -1.77 8.14 -5.40
C ALA A 35 -2.33 7.28 -6.53
N ASN A 36 -1.59 6.26 -6.97
CA ASN A 36 -1.98 5.34 -8.05
C ASN A 36 -3.05 4.33 -7.63
N THR A 37 -3.07 3.93 -6.35
CA THR A 37 -3.98 2.89 -5.85
C THR A 37 -5.19 3.45 -5.11
N GLY A 38 -5.17 4.74 -4.80
CA GLY A 38 -6.24 5.41 -4.04
C GLY A 38 -6.14 5.19 -2.52
N PHE A 39 -5.16 4.44 -2.02
CA PHE A 39 -4.95 4.24 -0.58
C PHE A 39 -4.45 5.53 0.08
N ARG A 40 -4.76 5.70 1.38
CA ARG A 40 -4.35 6.88 2.15
C ARG A 40 -2.97 6.63 2.77
N LEU A 41 -2.10 7.63 2.72
CA LEU A 41 -0.77 7.55 3.34
C LEU A 41 -0.72 8.41 4.60
N HIS A 42 -0.27 7.81 5.69
CA HIS A 42 -0.06 8.45 6.98
C HIS A 42 1.41 8.32 7.37
N LEU A 43 1.99 9.43 7.81
CA LEU A 43 3.34 9.49 8.38
C LEU A 43 3.22 9.82 9.86
N VAL A 44 3.85 9.04 10.70
CA VAL A 44 3.89 9.27 12.16
C VAL A 44 5.26 9.78 12.53
N GLU A 45 5.33 10.95 13.14
CA GLU A 45 6.58 11.57 13.60
C GLU A 45 7.20 10.83 14.80
N PRO A 46 8.55 10.99 15.03
CA PRO A 46 9.47 11.85 14.27
C PRO A 46 9.85 11.26 12.91
N LEU A 47 10.02 12.13 11.91
CA LEU A 47 10.54 11.74 10.61
C LEU A 47 12.05 11.92 10.59
N GLY A 48 12.78 10.98 9.99
CA GLY A 48 14.24 11.07 9.80
C GLY A 48 14.66 12.11 8.76
N PHE A 49 13.72 12.90 8.23
CA PHE A 49 13.96 13.90 7.18
C PHE A 49 12.95 15.05 7.28
N ALA A 50 13.32 16.20 6.69
CA ALA A 50 12.40 17.32 6.57
C ALA A 50 11.46 17.12 5.37
N LEU A 51 10.16 17.26 5.62
CA LEU A 51 9.16 17.35 4.58
C LEU A 51 9.05 18.81 4.16
N ASP A 52 9.62 19.16 3.01
CA ASP A 52 9.44 20.46 2.40
C ASP A 52 9.01 20.33 0.93
N ASP A 53 8.21 21.28 0.47
CA ASP A 53 7.68 21.30 -0.90
C ASP A 53 8.79 21.25 -1.96
N LYS A 54 9.95 21.83 -1.68
CA LYS A 54 11.07 21.89 -2.62
C LYS A 54 11.72 20.52 -2.80
N ARG A 55 11.81 19.72 -1.74
CA ARG A 55 12.34 18.35 -1.79
C ARG A 55 11.36 17.40 -2.46
N LEU A 56 10.07 17.53 -2.17
CA LEU A 56 9.02 16.75 -2.80
C LEU A 56 8.95 16.99 -4.31
N ARG A 57 9.00 18.24 -4.75
CA ARG A 57 9.06 18.60 -6.18
C ARG A 57 10.33 18.08 -6.87
N ARG A 58 11.48 18.10 -6.19
CA ARG A 58 12.74 17.50 -6.71
C ARG A 58 12.65 15.99 -6.88
N ALA A 59 11.86 15.32 -6.05
CA ALA A 59 11.55 13.90 -6.17
C ALA A 59 10.53 13.59 -7.28
N GLY A 60 10.06 14.61 -8.02
CA GLY A 60 9.10 14.46 -9.10
C GLY A 60 7.68 14.16 -8.62
N LEU A 61 7.34 14.56 -7.38
CA LEU A 61 6.00 14.40 -6.82
C LEU A 61 5.14 15.62 -7.14
N ASP A 62 3.93 15.37 -7.63
CA ASP A 62 2.92 16.36 -7.86
C ASP A 62 2.26 16.84 -6.57
N TYR A 63 1.78 18.10 -6.56
CA TYR A 63 0.97 18.62 -5.46
C TYR A 63 -0.24 17.73 -5.13
N HIS A 64 -0.88 17.15 -6.14
CA HIS A 64 -2.04 16.27 -5.97
C HIS A 64 -1.68 14.93 -5.29
N GLU A 65 -0.50 14.39 -5.54
CA GLU A 65 0.00 13.17 -4.91
C GLU A 65 0.26 13.42 -3.41
N TRP A 66 0.87 14.56 -3.10
CA TRP A 66 1.18 14.97 -1.73
C TRP A 66 -0.03 15.37 -0.90
N ALA A 67 -1.04 16.01 -1.50
CA ALA A 67 -2.21 16.49 -0.80
C ALA A 67 -3.01 15.40 -0.05
N ARG A 68 -2.77 14.14 -0.36
CA ARG A 68 -3.39 12.98 0.30
C ARG A 68 -2.59 12.41 1.46
N VAL A 69 -1.39 12.91 1.71
CA VAL A 69 -0.54 12.47 2.82
C VAL A 69 -0.94 13.22 4.08
N LYS A 70 -1.11 12.48 5.17
CA LYS A 70 -1.36 13.05 6.49
C LYS A 70 -0.17 12.80 7.41
N VAL A 71 0.29 13.82 8.10
CA VAL A 71 1.33 13.72 9.12
C VAL A 71 0.68 13.79 10.50
N HIS A 72 1.10 12.92 11.39
CA HIS A 72 0.63 12.84 12.77
C HIS A 72 1.82 13.04 13.70
N ALA A 73 1.63 13.84 14.74
CA ALA A 73 2.67 14.18 15.70
C ALA A 73 3.23 12.96 16.46
N ASP A 74 2.42 11.92 16.62
CA ASP A 74 2.80 10.65 17.24
C ASP A 74 1.78 9.53 16.89
N TRP A 75 2.07 8.33 17.36
CA TRP A 75 1.20 7.16 17.17
C TRP A 75 -0.21 7.34 17.78
N ARG A 76 -0.30 7.99 18.92
CA ARG A 76 -1.57 8.26 19.60
C ARG A 76 -2.44 9.21 18.76
N ALA A 77 -1.86 10.30 18.25
CA ALA A 77 -2.54 11.24 17.37
C ALA A 77 -3.05 10.57 16.09
N PHE A 78 -2.29 9.61 15.55
CA PHE A 78 -2.77 8.77 14.42
C PHE A 78 -4.01 7.97 14.82
N LEU A 79 -3.97 7.22 15.91
CA LEU A 79 -5.09 6.37 16.35
C LEU A 79 -6.35 7.19 16.65
N GLU A 80 -6.21 8.33 17.30
CA GLU A 80 -7.32 9.23 17.65
C GLU A 80 -7.96 9.87 16.40
N SER A 81 -7.13 10.22 15.41
CA SER A 81 -7.57 10.92 14.19
C SER A 81 -8.17 9.97 13.14
N VAL A 82 -7.62 8.78 12.99
CA VAL A 82 -7.99 7.85 11.91
C VAL A 82 -8.98 6.79 12.40
N GLN A 83 -8.84 6.35 13.65
CA GLN A 83 -9.67 5.31 14.27
C GLN A 83 -9.79 4.04 13.37
N PRO A 84 -8.64 3.42 13.02
CA PRO A 84 -8.65 2.28 12.10
C PRO A 84 -9.46 1.12 12.67
N ALA A 85 -10.17 0.40 11.81
CA ALA A 85 -10.93 -0.78 12.21
C ALA A 85 -10.01 -1.90 12.74
N ARG A 86 -8.82 -2.03 12.15
CA ARG A 86 -7.74 -2.92 12.61
C ARG A 86 -6.38 -2.27 12.31
N VAL A 87 -5.43 -2.56 13.18
CA VAL A 87 -4.00 -2.29 12.96
C VAL A 87 -3.34 -3.60 12.55
N LEU A 88 -2.74 -3.62 11.37
CA LEU A 88 -2.01 -4.76 10.82
C LEU A 88 -0.54 -4.39 10.73
N ALA A 89 0.26 -4.82 11.70
CA ALA A 89 1.68 -4.50 11.79
C ALA A 89 2.51 -5.42 10.89
N VAL A 90 3.28 -4.84 9.97
CA VAL A 90 4.15 -5.59 9.06
C VAL A 90 5.57 -5.64 9.61
N SER A 91 6.07 -6.85 9.86
CA SER A 91 7.38 -7.05 10.49
C SER A 91 7.97 -8.39 10.08
N THR A 92 9.31 -8.47 10.02
CA THR A 92 10.03 -9.75 9.89
C THR A 92 9.80 -10.67 11.08
N ARG A 93 9.34 -10.12 12.22
CA ARG A 93 8.95 -10.84 13.44
C ARG A 93 7.46 -11.23 13.45
N GLY A 94 6.72 -10.95 12.38
CA GLY A 94 5.33 -11.34 12.22
C GLY A 94 5.16 -12.86 12.18
N ARG A 95 3.96 -13.34 12.52
CA ARG A 95 3.64 -14.79 12.58
C ARG A 95 2.62 -15.20 11.53
N THR A 96 1.84 -14.28 11.02
CA THR A 96 0.80 -14.52 10.01
C THR A 96 1.30 -14.10 8.65
N GLY A 97 1.19 -14.97 7.66
CA GLY A 97 1.52 -14.63 6.28
C GLY A 97 0.62 -13.48 5.77
N TYR A 98 1.19 -12.50 5.09
CA TYR A 98 0.41 -11.37 4.58
C TYR A 98 -0.74 -11.80 3.66
N HIS A 99 -0.58 -12.93 2.98
CA HIS A 99 -1.55 -13.52 2.06
C HIS A 99 -2.67 -14.32 2.76
N GLU A 100 -2.52 -14.59 4.06
CA GLU A 100 -3.52 -15.32 4.87
C GLU A 100 -4.58 -14.39 5.46
N VAL A 101 -4.42 -13.08 5.31
CA VAL A 101 -5.30 -12.07 5.88
C VAL A 101 -6.39 -11.71 4.86
N ALA A 102 -7.63 -11.74 5.29
CA ALA A 102 -8.73 -11.10 4.56
C ALA A 102 -8.72 -9.59 4.85
N TYR A 103 -8.19 -8.81 3.91
CA TYR A 103 -8.13 -7.34 4.00
C TYR A 103 -9.53 -6.74 3.80
N ARG A 104 -9.79 -5.63 4.51
CA ARG A 104 -11.08 -4.94 4.47
C ARG A 104 -10.92 -3.44 4.67
N GLU A 105 -11.95 -2.70 4.30
CA GLU A 105 -12.01 -1.27 4.54
C GLU A 105 -11.74 -0.91 6.00
N GLY A 106 -11.00 0.16 6.20
CA GLY A 106 -10.61 0.64 7.52
C GLY A 106 -9.42 -0.09 8.14
N ASP A 107 -8.81 -1.07 7.46
CA ASP A 107 -7.55 -1.66 7.90
C ASP A 107 -6.40 -0.65 7.75
N ALA A 108 -5.54 -0.57 8.75
CA ALA A 108 -4.29 0.18 8.71
C ALA A 108 -3.09 -0.77 8.63
N LEU A 109 -2.37 -0.74 7.51
CA LEU A 109 -1.11 -1.46 7.30
C LEU A 109 0.03 -0.62 7.83
N VAL A 110 0.66 -1.06 8.93
CA VAL A 110 1.66 -0.28 9.66
C VAL A 110 3.06 -0.85 9.44
N PHE A 111 3.95 0.00 8.95
CA PHE A 111 5.34 -0.30 8.68
C PHE A 111 6.25 0.53 9.58
N GLY A 112 7.31 -0.09 10.11
CA GLY A 112 8.27 0.58 10.97
C GLY A 112 9.39 1.27 10.23
N PRO A 113 10.24 2.01 10.97
CA PRO A 113 11.47 2.58 10.45
C PRO A 113 12.35 1.53 9.77
N GLU A 114 13.06 1.97 8.73
CA GLU A 114 13.84 1.07 7.87
C GLU A 114 14.97 0.36 8.63
N THR A 115 15.57 1.03 9.62
CA THR A 115 16.75 0.51 10.32
C THR A 115 16.39 -0.41 11.49
N ARG A 116 15.30 -0.15 12.22
CA ARG A 116 14.98 -0.84 13.48
C ARG A 116 13.64 -1.58 13.48
N GLY A 117 12.79 -1.32 12.48
CA GLY A 117 11.44 -1.88 12.42
C GLY A 117 10.52 -1.34 13.52
N LEU A 118 9.34 -1.90 13.64
CA LEU A 118 8.37 -1.50 14.67
C LEU A 118 8.87 -1.84 16.08
N PRO A 119 8.61 -0.97 17.08
CA PRO A 119 8.94 -1.26 18.47
C PRO A 119 8.30 -2.58 18.94
N GLN A 120 9.02 -3.35 19.76
CA GLN A 120 8.52 -4.63 20.28
C GLN A 120 7.21 -4.47 21.05
N ALA A 121 7.12 -3.43 21.89
CA ALA A 121 5.91 -3.15 22.66
C ALA A 121 4.67 -2.93 21.78
N MET A 122 4.87 -2.31 20.61
CA MET A 122 3.80 -2.10 19.63
C MET A 122 3.34 -3.42 19.00
N LEU A 123 4.29 -4.32 18.71
CA LEU A 123 3.97 -5.64 18.20
C LEU A 123 3.27 -6.49 19.28
N ASP A 124 3.72 -6.43 20.53
CA ASP A 124 3.17 -7.23 21.63
C ASP A 124 1.75 -6.78 22.02
N ALA A 125 1.41 -5.53 21.77
CA ALA A 125 0.05 -5.01 21.97
C ALA A 125 -0.96 -5.57 20.94
N LEU A 126 -0.50 -6.19 19.85
CA LEU A 126 -1.37 -6.72 18.80
C LEU A 126 -1.50 -8.25 18.91
N PRO A 127 -2.68 -8.80 18.60
CA PRO A 127 -2.84 -10.25 18.51
C PRO A 127 -1.96 -10.83 17.39
N PRO A 128 -1.55 -12.11 17.49
CA PRO A 128 -0.70 -12.75 16.46
C PRO A 128 -1.23 -12.62 15.03
N ALA A 129 -2.54 -12.71 14.84
CA ALA A 129 -3.20 -12.58 13.55
C ALA A 129 -3.06 -11.19 12.90
N GLN A 130 -2.66 -10.17 13.67
CA GLN A 130 -2.42 -8.80 13.19
C GLN A 130 -0.93 -8.46 13.04
N ARG A 131 -0.03 -9.44 13.26
CA ARG A 131 1.41 -9.31 13.07
C ARG A 131 1.81 -10.01 11.79
N LEU A 132 1.87 -9.28 10.70
CA LEU A 132 2.04 -9.81 9.36
C LEU A 132 3.51 -9.99 8.99
N ARG A 133 3.77 -10.98 8.16
CA ARG A 133 5.09 -11.27 7.62
C ARG A 133 5.01 -11.50 6.11
N ILE A 134 5.96 -10.94 5.39
CA ILE A 134 6.26 -11.33 4.02
C ILE A 134 7.22 -12.53 4.08
N PRO A 135 6.90 -13.66 3.46
CA PRO A 135 7.81 -14.81 3.41
C PRO A 135 9.13 -14.43 2.71
N MET A 136 10.24 -14.86 3.28
CA MET A 136 11.59 -14.68 2.73
C MET A 136 12.40 -15.95 2.93
N LEU A 137 13.40 -16.15 2.12
CA LEU A 137 14.36 -17.24 2.32
C LEU A 137 15.12 -17.05 3.66
N PRO A 138 15.56 -18.14 4.30
CA PRO A 138 16.42 -18.06 5.47
C PRO A 138 17.63 -17.15 5.20
N ASP A 139 18.10 -16.46 6.21
CA ASP A 139 19.28 -15.58 6.18
C ASP A 139 19.22 -14.39 5.17
N SER A 140 18.04 -14.15 4.60
CA SER A 140 17.81 -13.00 3.75
C SER A 140 17.75 -11.69 4.56
N ARG A 141 18.24 -10.60 3.97
CA ARG A 141 18.00 -9.26 4.50
C ARG A 141 16.51 -8.90 4.37
N SER A 142 16.06 -7.99 5.22
CA SER A 142 14.72 -7.41 5.09
C SER A 142 14.56 -6.73 3.72
N LEU A 143 13.33 -6.79 3.18
CA LEU A 143 13.00 -6.06 1.96
C LEU A 143 13.10 -4.55 2.18
N ASN A 144 13.38 -3.83 1.10
CA ASN A 144 13.22 -2.38 1.09
C ASN A 144 11.78 -2.02 1.47
N LEU A 145 11.58 -0.95 2.25
CA LEU A 145 10.29 -0.54 2.77
C LEU A 145 9.25 -0.32 1.66
N SER A 146 9.61 0.39 0.60
CA SER A 146 8.65 0.66 -0.49
C SER A 146 8.25 -0.62 -1.24
N ASN A 147 9.16 -1.59 -1.38
CA ASN A 147 8.85 -2.88 -1.97
C ASN A 147 7.92 -3.70 -1.07
N ALA A 148 8.19 -3.73 0.23
CA ALA A 148 7.33 -4.42 1.20
C ALA A 148 5.92 -3.84 1.19
N CYS A 149 5.79 -2.51 1.21
CA CYS A 149 4.49 -1.84 1.12
C CYS A 149 3.77 -2.17 -0.19
N ALA A 150 4.47 -2.15 -1.34
CA ALA A 150 3.86 -2.45 -2.63
C ALA A 150 3.27 -3.87 -2.68
N ILE A 151 3.98 -4.85 -2.11
CA ILE A 151 3.49 -6.25 -2.03
C ILE A 151 2.14 -6.30 -1.28
N LEU A 152 2.05 -5.68 -0.11
CA LEU A 152 0.82 -5.71 0.69
C LEU A 152 -0.29 -4.87 0.07
N VAL A 153 0.04 -3.70 -0.47
CA VAL A 153 -0.93 -2.81 -1.13
C VAL A 153 -1.59 -3.52 -2.31
N PHE A 154 -0.83 -4.15 -3.18
CA PHE A 154 -1.39 -4.84 -4.34
C PHE A 154 -2.13 -6.12 -3.95
N GLU A 155 -1.70 -6.85 -2.93
CA GLU A 155 -2.47 -8.00 -2.42
C GLU A 155 -3.79 -7.55 -1.80
N ALA A 156 -3.78 -6.52 -0.96
CA ALA A 156 -5.00 -5.98 -0.40
C ALA A 156 -5.95 -5.45 -1.49
N TRP A 157 -5.42 -4.73 -2.47
CA TRP A 157 -6.21 -4.19 -3.58
C TRP A 157 -6.77 -5.30 -4.48
N ARG A 158 -5.99 -6.36 -4.71
CA ARG A 158 -6.47 -7.55 -5.43
C ARG A 158 -7.66 -8.19 -4.71
N GLN A 159 -7.60 -8.34 -3.38
CA GLN A 159 -8.72 -8.87 -2.60
C GLN A 159 -9.95 -7.97 -2.63
N LEU A 160 -9.76 -6.67 -2.83
CA LEU A 160 -10.81 -5.66 -3.03
C LEU A 160 -11.18 -5.51 -4.52
N GLU A 161 -10.87 -6.51 -5.35
CA GLU A 161 -11.22 -6.56 -6.78
C GLU A 161 -10.71 -5.36 -7.58
N PHE A 162 -9.58 -4.78 -7.17
CA PHE A 162 -9.00 -3.57 -7.77
C PHE A 162 -10.00 -2.41 -7.86
N ALA A 163 -10.85 -2.25 -6.85
CA ALA A 163 -11.87 -1.22 -6.82
C ALA A 163 -11.29 0.16 -7.18
N GLY A 164 -11.90 0.84 -8.15
CA GLY A 164 -11.47 2.15 -8.65
C GLY A 164 -10.32 2.11 -9.68
N ALA A 165 -9.78 0.92 -10.00
CA ALA A 165 -8.80 0.82 -11.09
C ALA A 165 -9.49 1.12 -12.42
N GLY A 166 -8.89 2.04 -13.21
CA GLY A 166 -9.23 2.18 -14.61
C GLY A 166 -8.65 1.00 -15.39
N ILE A 167 -9.33 -0.14 -15.37
CA ILE A 167 -9.01 -1.21 -16.32
C ILE A 167 -9.52 -0.70 -17.65
N ALA A 168 -8.61 -0.33 -18.56
CA ALA A 168 -8.98 -0.16 -19.95
C ALA A 168 -9.68 -1.46 -20.35
N ASP A 169 -10.93 -1.35 -20.82
CA ASP A 169 -11.60 -2.49 -21.43
C ASP A 169 -10.60 -3.08 -22.41
N ALA A 170 -10.18 -4.32 -22.16
CA ALA A 170 -9.36 -5.04 -23.12
C ALA A 170 -10.22 -5.09 -24.38
N GLU A 171 -9.96 -4.17 -25.34
CA GLU A 171 -10.53 -4.27 -26.65
C GLU A 171 -10.27 -5.69 -27.10
N ALA A 172 -11.34 -6.43 -27.33
CA ALA A 172 -11.27 -7.83 -27.69
C ALA A 172 -10.30 -7.90 -28.87
N VAL A 173 -9.12 -8.50 -28.64
CA VAL A 173 -8.14 -8.77 -29.71
C VAL A 173 -8.94 -9.50 -30.77
N PRO A 174 -9.13 -8.95 -31.98
CA PRO A 174 -9.98 -9.59 -32.96
C PRO A 174 -9.40 -10.96 -33.24
N THR A 175 -10.21 -11.98 -33.06
CA THR A 175 -9.86 -13.41 -33.20
C THR A 175 -9.22 -13.74 -34.56
N SER A 176 -9.25 -12.82 -35.53
CA SER A 176 -8.58 -12.93 -36.81
C SER A 176 -7.06 -12.86 -36.79
N SER A 177 -6.45 -12.30 -35.69
CA SER A 177 -4.99 -12.20 -35.59
C SER A 177 -4.32 -13.47 -35.05
N ILE A 178 -5.10 -14.38 -34.47
CA ILE A 178 -4.55 -15.66 -33.93
C ILE A 178 -4.40 -16.70 -35.03
N LEU A 179 -5.13 -16.58 -36.16
CA LEU A 179 -5.09 -17.60 -37.23
C LEU A 179 -3.89 -17.43 -38.17
N VAL A 180 -3.20 -16.31 -38.17
CA VAL A 180 -2.06 -16.04 -39.05
C VAL A 180 -0.74 -16.61 -38.50
N LEU A 181 -0.64 -16.81 -37.16
CA LEU A 181 0.61 -17.30 -36.54
C LEU A 181 0.74 -18.82 -36.56
N ALA A 182 -0.33 -19.55 -36.80
CA ALA A 182 -0.31 -21.02 -36.85
C ALA A 182 0.07 -21.60 -38.21
N MET A 183 0.13 -20.82 -39.28
CA MET A 183 0.42 -21.27 -40.65
C MET A 183 1.88 -21.07 -41.09
N THR A 184 2.76 -20.55 -40.25
CA THR A 184 4.18 -20.29 -40.62
C THR A 184 5.19 -21.23 -39.96
N LEU A 185 4.75 -22.30 -39.33
CA LEU A 185 5.64 -23.30 -38.69
C LEU A 185 5.44 -24.75 -39.26
N SER A 186 5.20 -24.85 -40.54
CA SER A 186 5.26 -26.15 -41.25
C SER A 186 5.93 -25.98 -42.60
N ILE A 187 7.26 -25.91 -42.59
CA ILE A 187 8.17 -26.39 -43.67
C ILE A 187 9.48 -26.77 -43.01
#